data_77664d146c1a647d2877fb0bcfbb2cd7
#
_entry.id   77664d146c1a647d2877fb0bcfbb2cd7
#
_cell.length_a   1.000
_cell.length_b   1.000
_cell.length_c   1.000
_cell.angle_alpha   90.00
_cell.angle_beta   90.00
_cell.angle_gamma   90.00
#
_symmetry.space_group_name_H-M   'P 1'
#
loop_
_entity.id
_entity.type
_entity.pdbx_description
1 polymer ?
#
loop_
_entity_poly.entity_id
_entity_poly.type
_entity_poly.pdbx_seq_one_letter_code
_entity_poly.pdbx_strand_id
1 'polypeptide(L)'
;MKKIIAMLLALVMVLGLAACASKTEPAQTEEPAATETTPAAEETTEETTEEPAETTEEPATTEATGSVYYLNFKPEADEAWQKLAATYTEQTGVPVKVVTAASGTYDTTLAAELDKSSAPTLFQCGNQGAINSYGDYCYPFDGTAIMDQMTTDAFNLKGEDGQTLAIGYCYESFGIIVNKALLEKAGHSIDEITNFESL
;
A
#
# COMPACT_ATOMS: atom_id res chain seq x y z
N MET A 1 45.56 -4.60 24.20
CA MET A 1 44.18 -4.20 24.49
C MET A 1 43.20 -4.47 23.35
N LYS A 2 43.46 -4.05 22.10
CA LYS A 2 42.53 -4.29 20.95
C LYS A 2 42.25 -5.77 20.65
N LYS A 3 43.26 -6.66 20.81
CA LYS A 3 43.11 -8.11 20.55
C LYS A 3 42.32 -8.85 21.64
N ILE A 4 42.31 -8.34 22.88
CA ILE A 4 41.56 -8.89 24.01
C ILE A 4 40.08 -8.52 23.90
N ILE A 5 39.77 -7.30 23.43
CA ILE A 5 38.39 -6.84 23.19
C ILE A 5 37.73 -7.62 22.05
N ALA A 6 38.48 -7.91 20.97
CA ALA A 6 37.98 -8.73 19.85
C ALA A 6 37.68 -10.18 20.28
N MET A 7 38.49 -10.75 21.20
CA MET A 7 38.29 -12.11 21.69
C MET A 7 37.09 -12.23 22.67
N LEU A 8 36.83 -11.17 23.45
CA LEU A 8 35.65 -11.06 24.33
C LEU A 8 34.35 -10.90 23.53
N LEU A 9 34.37 -10.12 22.43
CA LEU A 9 33.21 -9.95 21.55
C LEU A 9 32.86 -11.26 20.82
N ALA A 10 33.84 -12.04 20.40
CA ALA A 10 33.64 -13.35 19.78
C ALA A 10 33.04 -14.37 20.77
N LEU A 11 33.43 -14.32 22.04
CA LEU A 11 32.93 -15.24 23.07
C LEU A 11 31.47 -14.96 23.43
N VAL A 12 31.02 -13.69 23.40
CA VAL A 12 29.63 -13.31 23.65
C VAL A 12 28.71 -13.77 22.52
N MET A 13 29.15 -13.79 21.28
CA MET A 13 28.38 -14.30 20.15
C MET A 13 28.16 -15.82 20.17
N VAL A 14 29.12 -16.59 20.72
CA VAL A 14 29.01 -18.06 20.79
C VAL A 14 28.07 -18.51 21.92
N LEU A 15 27.94 -17.72 22.98
CA LEU A 15 27.06 -18.04 24.11
C LEU A 15 25.58 -17.69 23.86
N GLY A 16 25.25 -16.88 22.83
CA GLY A 16 23.88 -16.52 22.47
C GLY A 16 23.12 -17.56 21.65
N LEU A 17 23.77 -18.62 21.14
CA LEU A 17 23.16 -19.63 20.26
C LEU A 17 22.66 -20.90 20.97
N ALA A 18 22.82 -21.02 22.29
CA ALA A 18 22.49 -22.25 23.04
C ALA A 18 21.15 -22.22 23.80
N ALA A 19 20.29 -21.21 23.63
CA ALA A 19 19.08 -21.05 24.44
C ALA A 19 17.75 -21.14 23.70
N CYS A 20 17.64 -21.90 22.60
CA CYS A 20 16.34 -22.23 21.99
C CYS A 20 16.31 -23.69 21.51
N ALA A 21 16.25 -24.61 22.44
CA ALA A 21 15.84 -25.99 22.18
C ALA A 21 14.92 -26.47 23.32
N SER A 22 13.63 -26.24 23.17
CA SER A 22 12.61 -26.95 23.97
C SER A 22 11.57 -27.53 23.03
N LYS A 23 11.53 -28.85 23.05
CA LYS A 23 10.59 -29.78 22.44
C LYS A 23 9.14 -29.44 22.74
N THR A 24 8.27 -29.63 21.76
CA THR A 24 6.95 -30.22 21.99
C THR A 24 6.59 -31.10 20.78
N GLU A 25 6.24 -32.35 21.12
CA GLU A 25 5.93 -33.50 20.29
C GLU A 25 4.49 -33.42 19.73
N PRO A 26 4.13 -34.15 18.64
CA PRO A 26 2.90 -33.94 17.88
C PRO A 26 1.76 -34.85 18.38
N ALA A 27 0.54 -34.33 18.27
CA ALA A 27 -0.68 -35.15 18.34
C ALA A 27 -1.22 -35.38 16.92
N GLN A 28 -1.28 -36.65 16.53
CA GLN A 28 -2.00 -37.22 15.41
C GLN A 28 -3.51 -37.10 15.62
N THR A 29 -4.27 -36.80 14.57
CA THR A 29 -5.58 -37.43 14.35
C THR A 29 -5.99 -37.22 12.87
N GLU A 30 -5.97 -38.32 12.15
CA GLU A 30 -6.91 -38.95 11.23
C GLU A 30 -7.55 -38.15 10.10
N GLU A 31 -7.16 -38.58 8.91
CA GLU A 31 -7.88 -38.54 7.64
C GLU A 31 -9.12 -39.46 7.66
N PRO A 32 -10.19 -39.17 6.90
CA PRO A 32 -10.60 -40.18 5.94
C PRO A 32 -10.89 -39.66 4.52
N ALA A 33 -10.21 -40.33 3.58
CA ALA A 33 -10.65 -40.96 2.35
C ALA A 33 -11.67 -40.31 1.40
N ALA A 34 -11.17 -40.18 0.21
CA ALA A 34 -11.72 -40.09 -1.14
C ALA A 34 -13.16 -40.61 -1.40
N THR A 35 -13.85 -39.90 -2.32
CA THR A 35 -14.63 -40.56 -3.38
C THR A 35 -14.62 -39.73 -4.66
N GLU A 36 -14.02 -40.28 -5.70
CA GLU A 36 -14.18 -39.94 -7.10
C GLU A 36 -15.63 -40.20 -7.57
N THR A 37 -16.13 -39.31 -8.40
CA THR A 37 -17.03 -39.72 -9.49
C THR A 37 -17.07 -38.65 -10.60
N THR A 38 -16.51 -38.95 -11.74
CA THR A 38 -16.90 -38.49 -13.06
C THR A 38 -17.65 -39.68 -13.68
N PRO A 39 -18.67 -39.58 -14.56
CA PRO A 39 -18.59 -38.98 -15.88
C PRO A 39 -19.91 -38.44 -16.47
N ALA A 40 -19.79 -37.90 -17.65
CA ALA A 40 -20.57 -38.03 -18.87
C ALA A 40 -21.09 -36.72 -19.47
N ALA A 41 -20.65 -36.56 -20.67
CA ALA A 41 -21.10 -35.61 -21.69
C ALA A 41 -22.54 -35.92 -22.16
N GLU A 42 -23.25 -34.86 -22.57
CA GLU A 42 -24.26 -34.94 -23.63
C GLU A 42 -24.34 -33.61 -24.40
N GLU A 43 -24.13 -33.74 -25.71
CA GLU A 43 -24.37 -32.77 -26.75
C GLU A 43 -25.89 -32.51 -26.91
N THR A 44 -26.22 -31.34 -27.43
CA THR A 44 -27.21 -31.05 -28.46
C THR A 44 -27.79 -29.65 -28.23
N THR A 45 -27.86 -28.69 -29.04
CA THR A 45 -28.27 -28.41 -30.41
C THR A 45 -28.32 -26.88 -30.58
N GLU A 46 -27.89 -26.42 -31.70
CA GLU A 46 -28.01 -25.07 -32.25
C GLU A 46 -29.44 -24.55 -32.25
N GLU A 47 -29.65 -23.29 -31.88
CA GLU A 47 -30.73 -22.48 -32.42
C GLU A 47 -30.20 -21.06 -32.71
N THR A 48 -30.07 -20.83 -34.00
CA THR A 48 -29.75 -19.57 -34.65
C THR A 48 -30.92 -18.59 -34.47
N THR A 49 -30.69 -17.44 -33.86
CA THR A 49 -31.56 -16.27 -34.01
C THR A 49 -30.71 -15.07 -34.36
N GLU A 50 -30.92 -14.57 -35.58
CA GLU A 50 -30.35 -13.33 -36.10
C GLU A 50 -30.86 -12.10 -35.34
N GLU A 51 -29.91 -11.29 -34.82
CA GLU A 51 -29.63 -9.88 -34.93
C GLU A 51 -30.64 -8.77 -34.52
N PRO A 52 -30.12 -7.60 -34.05
CA PRO A 52 -29.48 -6.62 -34.93
C PRO A 52 -28.12 -6.06 -34.42
N ALA A 53 -27.27 -5.75 -35.41
CA ALA A 53 -25.97 -5.12 -35.25
C ALA A 53 -26.06 -3.77 -34.54
N GLU A 54 -25.64 -3.72 -33.28
CA GLU A 54 -25.13 -2.50 -32.65
C GLU A 54 -23.65 -2.34 -33.04
N THR A 55 -23.40 -1.30 -33.79
CA THR A 55 -22.02 -0.85 -34.09
C THR A 55 -21.38 -0.42 -32.79
N THR A 56 -20.75 -1.36 -32.12
CA THR A 56 -19.83 -1.05 -31.04
C THR A 56 -18.58 -0.44 -31.66
N GLU A 57 -18.42 0.86 -31.55
CA GLU A 57 -17.12 1.49 -31.77
C GLU A 57 -16.12 0.82 -30.85
N GLU A 58 -15.27 -0.01 -31.42
CA GLU A 58 -14.10 -0.58 -30.78
C GLU A 58 -13.22 0.59 -30.30
N PRO A 59 -12.93 0.73 -28.98
CA PRO A 59 -12.01 1.75 -28.54
C PRO A 59 -10.67 1.46 -29.20
N ALA A 60 -10.16 2.45 -29.95
CA ALA A 60 -8.84 2.41 -30.56
C ALA A 60 -7.82 2.01 -29.48
N THR A 61 -7.31 0.80 -29.53
CA THR A 61 -6.19 0.33 -28.71
C THR A 61 -4.95 1.11 -29.16
N THR A 62 -4.77 2.27 -28.56
CA THR A 62 -3.46 2.93 -28.56
C THR A 62 -2.56 2.00 -27.77
N GLU A 63 -1.54 1.41 -28.42
CA GLU A 63 -0.55 0.61 -27.68
C GLU A 63 0.01 1.49 -26.55
N ALA A 64 -0.26 1.08 -25.31
CA ALA A 64 0.16 1.80 -24.13
C ALA A 64 1.69 1.77 -24.05
N THR A 65 2.32 2.92 -24.13
CA THR A 65 3.77 3.05 -23.98
C THR A 65 4.08 3.38 -22.52
N GLY A 66 4.63 2.41 -21.78
CA GLY A 66 5.04 2.59 -20.39
C GLY A 66 4.24 1.73 -19.41
N SER A 67 4.55 1.90 -18.14
CA SER A 67 3.91 1.19 -17.03
C SER A 67 3.90 2.06 -15.78
N VAL A 68 3.01 1.74 -14.84
CA VAL A 68 2.94 2.40 -13.55
C VAL A 68 3.37 1.40 -12.46
N TYR A 69 4.26 1.84 -11.57
CA TYR A 69 4.58 1.16 -10.33
C TYR A 69 4.22 2.06 -9.15
N TYR A 70 3.19 1.69 -8.41
CA TYR A 70 2.76 2.38 -7.20
C TYR A 70 3.26 1.66 -5.94
N LEU A 71 4.02 2.37 -5.11
CA LEU A 71 4.38 1.91 -3.77
C LEU A 71 3.35 2.45 -2.77
N ASN A 72 2.44 1.56 -2.34
CA ASN A 72 1.37 1.88 -1.39
C ASN A 72 1.86 1.82 0.06
N PHE A 73 1.51 2.82 0.86
CA PHE A 73 1.88 2.91 2.28
C PHE A 73 0.76 2.46 3.24
N LYS A 74 -0.45 2.19 2.73
CA LYS A 74 -1.65 1.81 3.50
C LYS A 74 -1.96 0.32 3.31
N PRO A 75 -1.49 -0.58 4.20
CA PRO A 75 -1.79 -2.01 4.08
C PRO A 75 -3.28 -2.32 4.05
N GLU A 76 -4.08 -1.56 4.79
CA GLU A 76 -5.55 -1.68 4.83
C GLU A 76 -6.25 -1.35 3.51
N ALA A 77 -5.59 -0.64 2.61
CA ALA A 77 -6.10 -0.27 1.29
C ALA A 77 -5.55 -1.15 0.16
N ASP A 78 -4.73 -2.18 0.45
CA ASP A 78 -4.06 -2.99 -0.56
C ASP A 78 -5.04 -3.60 -1.57
N GLU A 79 -6.08 -4.27 -1.10
CA GLU A 79 -7.07 -4.92 -1.97
C GLU A 79 -7.75 -3.91 -2.90
N ALA A 80 -8.08 -2.72 -2.39
CA ALA A 80 -8.70 -1.67 -3.19
C ALA A 80 -7.75 -1.15 -4.28
N TRP A 81 -6.46 -0.98 -3.96
CA TRP A 81 -5.44 -0.56 -4.92
C TRP A 81 -5.16 -1.62 -5.98
N GLN A 82 -5.10 -2.91 -5.60
CA GLN A 82 -4.94 -4.01 -6.56
C GLN A 82 -6.11 -4.06 -7.56
N LYS A 83 -7.34 -3.90 -7.06
CA LYS A 83 -8.53 -3.84 -7.90
C LYS A 83 -8.53 -2.64 -8.85
N LEU A 84 -8.17 -1.45 -8.34
CA LEU A 84 -8.07 -0.23 -9.15
C LEU A 84 -7.02 -0.40 -10.25
N ALA A 85 -5.84 -0.94 -9.91
CA ALA A 85 -4.77 -1.22 -10.85
C ALA A 85 -5.21 -2.15 -11.98
N ALA A 86 -5.89 -3.25 -11.64
CA ALA A 86 -6.44 -4.19 -12.63
C ALA A 86 -7.46 -3.51 -13.55
N THR A 87 -8.41 -2.75 -12.99
CA THR A 87 -9.41 -2.01 -13.76
C THR A 87 -8.78 -0.99 -14.70
N TYR A 88 -7.79 -0.24 -14.23
CA TYR A 88 -7.10 0.75 -15.06
C TYR A 88 -6.31 0.08 -16.20
N THR A 89 -5.62 -1.02 -15.91
CA THR A 89 -4.91 -1.80 -16.92
C THR A 89 -5.87 -2.35 -17.98
N GLU A 90 -7.03 -2.87 -17.56
CA GLU A 90 -8.07 -3.37 -18.47
C GLU A 90 -8.61 -2.27 -19.39
N GLN A 91 -8.86 -1.08 -18.85
CA GLN A 91 -9.45 0.04 -19.61
C GLN A 91 -8.44 0.75 -20.52
N THR A 92 -7.18 0.78 -20.18
CA THR A 92 -6.18 1.63 -20.85
C THR A 92 -5.07 0.85 -21.56
N GLY A 93 -4.93 -0.44 -21.25
CA GLY A 93 -3.77 -1.24 -21.66
C GLY A 93 -2.46 -0.90 -20.93
N VAL A 94 -2.43 0.11 -20.03
CA VAL A 94 -1.24 0.46 -19.25
C VAL A 94 -1.05 -0.51 -18.10
N PRO A 95 0.04 -1.29 -18.05
CA PRO A 95 0.31 -2.17 -16.90
C PRO A 95 0.51 -1.36 -15.61
N VAL A 96 -0.21 -1.74 -14.56
CA VAL A 96 -0.06 -1.14 -13.23
C VAL A 96 0.34 -2.20 -12.22
N LYS A 97 1.48 -1.98 -11.55
CA LYS A 97 1.97 -2.80 -10.44
C LYS A 97 1.75 -2.03 -9.14
N VAL A 98 1.12 -2.65 -8.16
CA VAL A 98 1.01 -2.14 -6.79
C VAL A 98 1.83 -3.02 -5.86
N VAL A 99 2.70 -2.41 -5.06
CA VAL A 99 3.42 -3.06 -3.96
C VAL A 99 3.07 -2.31 -2.69
N THR A 100 2.63 -3.03 -1.68
CA THR A 100 2.24 -2.45 -0.40
C THR A 100 3.34 -2.69 0.63
N ALA A 101 3.85 -1.62 1.21
CA ALA A 101 4.80 -1.70 2.31
C ALA A 101 4.12 -2.22 3.58
N ALA A 102 4.83 -3.02 4.38
CA ALA A 102 4.33 -3.44 5.67
C ALA A 102 4.14 -2.22 6.60
N SER A 103 3.21 -2.35 7.55
CA SER A 103 2.94 -1.28 8.50
C SER A 103 4.21 -0.81 9.22
N GLY A 104 4.44 0.50 9.23
CA GLY A 104 5.60 1.13 9.88
C GLY A 104 6.94 0.99 9.14
N THR A 105 6.96 0.39 7.93
CA THR A 105 8.21 0.19 7.17
C THR A 105 8.28 1.00 5.88
N TYR A 106 7.33 1.89 5.63
CA TYR A 106 7.20 2.56 4.34
C TYR A 106 8.47 3.32 3.92
N ASP A 107 9.03 4.17 4.77
CA ASP A 107 10.21 4.98 4.45
C ASP A 107 11.43 4.11 4.12
N THR A 108 11.65 3.05 4.89
CA THR A 108 12.74 2.10 4.63
C THR A 108 12.54 1.36 3.32
N THR A 109 11.29 0.96 3.03
CA THR A 109 10.92 0.29 1.78
C THR A 109 11.07 1.24 0.60
N LEU A 110 10.60 2.49 0.70
CA LEU A 110 10.72 3.49 -0.35
C LEU A 110 12.18 3.76 -0.70
N ALA A 111 13.04 4.00 0.29
CA ALA A 111 14.46 4.19 0.06
C ALA A 111 15.09 3.03 -0.71
N ALA A 112 14.79 1.79 -0.31
CA ALA A 112 15.30 0.60 -0.97
C ALA A 112 14.71 0.37 -2.38
N GLU A 113 13.48 0.80 -2.64
CA GLU A 113 12.85 0.67 -3.96
C GLU A 113 13.33 1.76 -4.93
N LEU A 114 13.60 2.98 -4.47
CA LEU A 114 14.11 4.06 -5.30
C LEU A 114 15.52 3.79 -5.85
N ASP A 115 16.32 2.99 -5.13
CA ASP A 115 17.67 2.58 -5.58
C ASP A 115 17.66 1.51 -6.70
N LYS A 116 16.48 0.95 -7.04
CA LYS A 116 16.37 -0.10 -8.05
C LYS A 116 16.26 0.47 -9.46
N SER A 117 16.68 -0.32 -10.45
CA SER A 117 16.54 0.01 -11.87
C SER A 117 15.06 0.14 -12.31
N SER A 118 14.12 -0.48 -11.57
CA SER A 118 12.67 -0.36 -11.76
C SER A 118 12.05 0.24 -10.51
N ALA A 119 12.37 1.50 -10.25
CA ALA A 119 11.87 2.25 -9.11
C ALA A 119 10.35 2.55 -9.23
N PRO A 120 9.66 2.84 -8.12
CA PRO A 120 8.28 3.31 -8.15
C PRO A 120 8.14 4.58 -8.99
N THR A 121 7.13 4.60 -9.85
CA THR A 121 6.73 5.80 -10.62
C THR A 121 5.70 6.63 -9.88
N LEU A 122 5.03 6.04 -8.90
CA LEU A 122 4.14 6.71 -7.94
C LEU A 122 4.52 6.27 -6.52
N PHE A 123 4.75 7.23 -5.66
CA PHE A 123 5.02 7.00 -4.25
C PHE A 123 4.50 8.17 -3.41
N GLN A 124 4.36 7.99 -2.11
CA GLN A 124 3.84 9.01 -1.23
C GLN A 124 4.94 9.77 -0.51
N CYS A 125 4.80 11.09 -0.49
CA CYS A 125 5.49 12.00 0.41
C CYS A 125 4.46 12.54 1.41
N GLY A 126 4.49 12.05 2.65
CA GLY A 126 3.47 12.37 3.66
C GLY A 126 3.66 13.73 4.33
N ASN A 127 4.79 14.38 4.16
CA ASN A 127 5.12 15.67 4.78
C ASN A 127 6.33 16.33 4.09
N GLN A 128 6.65 17.55 4.51
CA GLN A 128 7.78 18.31 3.94
C GLN A 128 9.14 17.61 4.16
N GLY A 129 9.30 16.86 5.25
CA GLY A 129 10.53 16.09 5.49
C GLY A 129 10.76 15.01 4.43
N ALA A 130 9.68 14.39 3.93
CA ALA A 130 9.76 13.43 2.82
C ALA A 130 10.19 14.13 1.52
N ILE A 131 9.70 15.33 1.23
CA ILE A 131 10.17 16.12 0.07
C ILE A 131 11.65 16.47 0.20
N ASN A 132 12.11 16.84 1.38
CA ASN A 132 13.54 17.13 1.61
C ASN A 132 14.44 15.89 1.36
N SER A 133 13.89 14.68 1.56
CA SER A 133 14.64 13.43 1.36
C SER A 133 14.51 12.87 -0.07
N TYR A 134 13.37 13.04 -0.70
CA TYR A 134 13.01 12.35 -1.95
C TYR A 134 12.61 13.31 -3.08
N GLY A 135 12.71 14.62 -2.89
CA GLY A 135 12.29 15.62 -3.89
C GLY A 135 13.01 15.47 -5.22
N ASP A 136 14.26 15.04 -5.22
CA ASP A 136 15.05 14.82 -6.45
C ASP A 136 14.49 13.69 -7.34
N TYR A 137 13.65 12.81 -6.78
CA TYR A 137 12.94 11.76 -7.51
C TYR A 137 11.54 12.20 -7.97
N CYS A 138 11.09 13.38 -7.55
CA CYS A 138 9.74 13.86 -7.84
C CYS A 138 9.69 14.65 -9.14
N TYR A 139 8.65 14.42 -9.94
CA TYR A 139 8.36 15.25 -11.11
C TYR A 139 7.57 16.51 -10.68
N PRO A 140 7.92 17.72 -11.16
CA PRO A 140 7.15 18.93 -10.86
C PRO A 140 5.76 18.88 -11.48
N PHE A 141 4.74 19.16 -10.67
CA PHE A 141 3.34 19.16 -11.12
C PHE A 141 2.87 20.49 -11.71
N ASP A 142 3.63 21.58 -11.52
CA ASP A 142 3.24 22.90 -11.99
C ASP A 142 3.01 22.90 -13.51
N GLY A 143 1.83 23.40 -13.93
CA GLY A 143 1.42 23.44 -15.33
C GLY A 143 0.93 22.11 -15.92
N THR A 144 0.81 21.06 -15.11
CA THR A 144 0.23 19.78 -15.55
C THR A 144 -1.29 19.79 -15.46
N ALA A 145 -1.97 19.00 -16.29
CA ALA A 145 -3.43 18.92 -16.31
C ALA A 145 -4.04 18.44 -14.99
N ILE A 146 -3.29 17.71 -14.15
CA ILE A 146 -3.78 17.27 -12.84
C ILE A 146 -3.95 18.47 -11.89
N MET A 147 -3.14 19.51 -12.01
CA MET A 147 -3.29 20.73 -11.20
C MET A 147 -4.61 21.43 -11.45
N ASP A 148 -5.14 21.37 -12.67
CA ASP A 148 -6.43 21.95 -13.04
C ASP A 148 -7.61 21.15 -12.45
N GLN A 149 -7.38 19.93 -12.01
CA GLN A 149 -8.39 19.05 -11.37
C GLN A 149 -8.40 19.20 -9.84
N MET A 150 -7.41 19.89 -9.25
CA MET A 150 -7.32 20.03 -7.80
C MET A 150 -8.39 20.98 -7.26
N THR A 151 -9.07 20.56 -6.20
CA THR A 151 -10.04 21.42 -5.50
C THR A 151 -9.38 22.40 -4.53
N THR A 152 -8.16 22.13 -4.12
CA THR A 152 -7.32 22.97 -3.25
C THR A 152 -5.86 22.58 -3.41
N ASP A 153 -4.96 23.52 -3.23
CA ASP A 153 -3.52 23.36 -3.19
C ASP A 153 -2.94 23.37 -1.75
N ALA A 154 -3.83 23.50 -0.75
CA ALA A 154 -3.43 23.69 0.65
C ALA A 154 -2.59 22.53 1.23
N PHE A 155 -2.67 21.33 0.64
CA PHE A 155 -1.93 20.14 1.07
C PHE A 155 -0.80 19.77 0.11
N ASN A 156 -0.53 20.57 -0.89
CA ASN A 156 0.58 20.33 -1.81
C ASN A 156 1.91 20.61 -1.11
N LEU A 157 2.90 19.76 -1.39
CA LEU A 157 4.24 19.92 -0.86
C LEU A 157 5.16 20.51 -1.94
N LYS A 158 6.05 21.41 -1.52
CA LYS A 158 6.91 22.15 -2.44
C LYS A 158 8.37 21.87 -2.20
N GLY A 159 9.14 21.85 -3.28
CA GLY A 159 10.60 21.86 -3.24
C GLY A 159 11.16 23.21 -2.78
N GLU A 160 12.48 23.28 -2.60
CA GLU A 160 13.18 24.50 -2.17
C GLU A 160 13.03 25.65 -3.17
N ASP A 161 12.87 25.35 -4.45
CA ASP A 161 12.65 26.31 -5.53
C ASP A 161 11.18 26.76 -5.67
N GLY A 162 10.29 26.23 -4.82
CA GLY A 162 8.87 26.54 -4.79
C GLY A 162 8.01 25.73 -5.77
N GLN A 163 8.59 24.81 -6.54
CA GLN A 163 7.84 23.91 -7.42
C GLN A 163 7.00 22.92 -6.60
N THR A 164 5.81 22.59 -7.10
CA THR A 164 4.95 21.58 -6.49
C THR A 164 5.47 20.19 -6.82
N LEU A 165 6.04 19.49 -5.84
CA LEU A 165 6.64 18.16 -6.00
C LEU A 165 5.74 17.02 -5.51
N ALA A 166 4.71 17.32 -4.71
CA ALA A 166 3.67 16.37 -4.36
C ALA A 166 2.32 17.07 -4.25
N ILE A 167 1.25 16.36 -4.65
CA ILE A 167 -0.12 16.84 -4.58
C ILE A 167 -0.87 16.08 -3.49
N GLY A 168 -1.74 16.79 -2.76
CA GLY A 168 -2.60 16.19 -1.74
C GLY A 168 -3.78 15.47 -2.38
N TYR A 169 -3.84 14.15 -2.32
CA TYR A 169 -4.97 13.36 -2.82
C TYR A 169 -6.03 13.08 -1.75
N CYS A 170 -5.64 13.08 -0.48
CA CYS A 170 -6.52 13.02 0.67
C CYS A 170 -5.84 13.64 1.89
N TYR A 171 -6.61 13.96 2.91
CA TYR A 171 -6.06 14.39 4.20
C TYR A 171 -6.63 13.55 5.33
N GLU A 172 -5.84 13.40 6.38
CA GLU A 172 -6.20 12.71 7.60
C GLU A 172 -6.03 13.67 8.79
N SER A 173 -6.82 13.42 9.84
CA SER A 173 -6.76 14.21 11.06
C SER A 173 -6.46 13.31 12.24
N PHE A 174 -5.70 13.84 13.19
CA PHE A 174 -5.55 13.22 14.49
C PHE A 174 -6.62 13.73 15.43
N GLY A 175 -7.13 12.85 16.28
CA GLY A 175 -8.13 13.18 17.27
C GLY A 175 -8.11 12.20 18.42
N ILE A 176 -8.83 12.54 19.49
CA ILE A 176 -8.98 11.69 20.66
C ILE A 176 -10.36 11.05 20.61
N ILE A 177 -10.36 9.72 20.58
CA ILE A 177 -11.59 8.93 20.63
C ILE A 177 -11.94 8.70 22.09
N VAL A 178 -13.09 9.22 22.52
CA VAL A 178 -13.56 9.10 23.90
C VAL A 178 -14.68 8.09 23.99
N ASN A 179 -14.55 7.11 24.89
CA ASN A 179 -15.67 6.25 25.28
C ASN A 179 -16.52 6.99 26.31
N LYS A 180 -17.63 7.58 25.85
CA LYS A 180 -18.51 8.40 26.70
C LYS A 180 -19.04 7.65 27.91
N ALA A 181 -19.43 6.37 27.76
CA ALA A 181 -19.96 5.58 28.88
C ALA A 181 -18.91 5.32 29.97
N LEU A 182 -17.64 5.16 29.62
CA LEU A 182 -16.55 5.04 30.58
C LEU A 182 -16.24 6.38 31.24
N LEU A 183 -16.30 7.47 30.48
CA LEU A 183 -16.10 8.82 31.00
C LEU A 183 -17.17 9.18 32.06
N GLU A 184 -18.45 8.95 31.76
CA GLU A 184 -19.57 9.15 32.68
C GLU A 184 -19.45 8.25 33.92
N LYS A 185 -19.04 7.00 33.77
CA LYS A 185 -18.79 6.08 34.88
C LYS A 185 -17.64 6.57 35.78
N ALA A 186 -16.66 7.29 35.24
CA ALA A 186 -15.60 7.94 35.99
C ALA A 186 -16.05 9.26 36.66
N GLY A 187 -17.28 9.70 36.44
CA GLY A 187 -17.84 10.90 37.02
C GLY A 187 -17.58 12.18 36.22
N HIS A 188 -17.20 12.04 34.94
CA HIS A 188 -16.88 13.16 34.05
C HIS A 188 -17.84 13.24 32.86
N SER A 189 -17.94 14.41 32.24
CA SER A 189 -18.70 14.66 31.02
C SER A 189 -17.79 15.04 29.87
N ILE A 190 -18.19 14.70 28.64
CA ILE A 190 -17.49 15.16 27.44
C ILE A 190 -17.44 16.69 27.33
N ASP A 191 -18.43 17.38 27.88
CA ASP A 191 -18.52 18.84 27.88
C ASP A 191 -17.46 19.53 28.74
N GLU A 192 -16.80 18.78 29.64
CA GLU A 192 -15.66 19.25 30.44
C GLU A 192 -14.36 19.31 29.62
N ILE A 193 -14.28 18.56 28.53
CA ILE A 193 -13.10 18.49 27.66
C ILE A 193 -13.21 19.57 26.59
N THR A 194 -12.71 20.75 26.90
CA THR A 194 -12.80 21.94 26.03
C THR A 194 -11.47 22.31 25.38
N ASN A 195 -10.37 21.81 25.89
CA ASN A 195 -9.00 22.05 25.40
C ASN A 195 -8.08 20.91 25.86
N PHE A 196 -6.80 21.00 25.51
CA PHE A 196 -5.82 19.97 25.84
C PHE A 196 -5.51 19.87 27.33
N GLU A 197 -5.58 21.00 28.05
CA GLU A 197 -5.34 21.03 29.51
C GLU A 197 -6.48 20.37 30.31
N SER A 198 -7.70 20.34 29.76
CA SER A 198 -8.86 19.71 30.41
C SER A 198 -9.01 18.21 30.08
N LEU A 199 -8.13 17.66 29.28
CA LEU A 199 -8.08 16.25 28.91
C LEU A 199 -7.34 15.43 29.96
#